data_9f61fa6df8cedab0cefb46b5fb660188
#
_entry.id   9f61fa6df8cedab0cefb46b5fb660188
#
_cell.length_a   1.000
_cell.length_b   1.000
_cell.length_c   1.000
_cell.angle_alpha   90.00
_cell.angle_beta   90.00
_cell.angle_gamma   90.00
#
_symmetry.space_group_name_H-M   'P 1'
#
loop_
_entity.id
_entity.type
_entity.pdbx_description
1 polymer ?
#
loop_
_entity_poly.entity_id
_entity_poly.type
_entity_poly.pdbx_seq_one_letter_code
_entity_poly.pdbx_strand_id
1 'polypeptide(L)'
;MRARSLVALAAALPLLLSGCSDSGADKLKSGGGGKKASSSAGDVLVVLPDDLHLQTVDNVTPVVRTAKLTPAVQQALDKVSAALTTDELVALNKQVDVDRKSPEQVATAYVSAKSLATGVSGGSGSLVVGAANFGESQILANIYVQALKAAGFQATVKPVTNREVYEPALEKGQLDVFPEYVGTLTEFLNKRANGKDAPAKASGDLAATVTALKALAEPKGLSVLTPSAAADQNAFAVTKSFATANNLTKLSDLKNVKTALVLGGPPECPTRPFCQPGLERSYGLTFASFKSLDTGGPLTKTALKKGEVQVGLVFSSDGSLGTL
;
A
#
# COMPACT_ATOMS: atom_id res chain seq x y z
N MET A 1 61.25 0.10 19.71
CA MET A 1 61.88 1.14 20.57
C MET A 1 60.87 2.26 20.81
N ARG A 2 60.74 2.55 22.11
CA ARG A 2 60.09 3.72 22.74
C ARG A 2 58.56 3.76 22.75
N ALA A 3 58.07 3.29 23.88
CA ALA A 3 56.85 3.61 24.59
C ALA A 3 56.87 5.03 25.17
N ARG A 4 55.68 5.61 25.45
CA ARG A 4 55.36 6.52 26.57
C ARG A 4 53.85 6.84 26.41
N SER A 5 52.97 6.34 27.22
CA SER A 5 52.58 6.61 28.63
C SER A 5 51.61 7.78 28.77
N LEU A 6 50.38 7.42 29.10
CA LEU A 6 49.45 7.89 30.16
C LEU A 6 49.48 9.37 30.57
N VAL A 7 48.30 9.99 30.59
CA VAL A 7 47.80 10.68 31.81
C VAL A 7 46.26 10.67 31.80
N ALA A 8 45.67 10.10 32.85
CA ALA A 8 44.29 10.23 33.26
C ALA A 8 44.13 11.49 34.14
N LEU A 9 43.04 12.23 33.98
CA LEU A 9 42.62 13.20 35.02
C LEU A 9 41.13 13.06 35.24
N ALA A 10 40.78 12.57 36.42
CA ALA A 10 39.45 12.64 37.02
C ALA A 10 39.33 13.95 37.79
N ALA A 11 38.19 14.58 37.73
CA ALA A 11 37.77 15.57 38.71
C ALA A 11 36.24 15.56 38.92
N ALA A 12 35.92 15.54 40.19
CA ALA A 12 34.64 15.24 40.79
C ALA A 12 33.67 16.45 40.85
N LEU A 13 32.38 16.08 41.07
CA LEU A 13 31.20 16.87 41.51
C LEU A 13 31.49 17.90 42.61
N PRO A 14 30.60 18.94 42.76
CA PRO A 14 29.61 18.79 43.82
C PRO A 14 28.16 19.21 43.49
N LEU A 15 27.22 18.53 44.17
CA LEU A 15 25.85 18.91 44.38
C LEU A 15 25.75 20.21 45.18
N LEU A 16 24.78 21.06 44.83
CA LEU A 16 24.16 21.98 45.78
C LEU A 16 22.64 21.99 45.58
N LEU A 17 21.95 21.54 46.65
CA LEU A 17 20.53 21.72 46.93
C LEU A 17 20.30 23.09 47.59
N SER A 18 19.14 23.67 47.30
CA SER A 18 18.27 24.57 48.11
C SER A 18 17.69 25.65 47.18
N GLY A 19 16.45 26.04 47.26
CA GLY A 19 15.38 25.93 48.22
C GLY A 19 14.16 26.68 47.65
N CYS A 20 12.98 26.39 48.16
CA CYS A 20 11.70 27.01 47.85
C CYS A 20 11.63 28.50 48.14
N SER A 21 10.87 29.24 47.35
CA SER A 21 9.89 30.19 47.94
C SER A 21 8.85 30.63 46.89
N ASP A 22 7.68 30.85 47.45
CA ASP A 22 6.35 31.09 46.95
C ASP A 22 6.12 32.54 46.47
N SER A 23 4.97 32.71 45.78
CA SER A 23 4.18 33.95 45.62
C SER A 23 4.27 34.70 44.28
N GLY A 24 3.11 34.77 43.62
CA GLY A 24 2.81 35.83 42.67
C GLY A 24 1.76 35.40 41.61
N ALA A 25 0.49 35.53 41.99
CA ALA A 25 -0.63 35.40 41.04
C ALA A 25 -0.68 36.56 40.09
N ASP A 26 -0.76 36.31 38.79
CA ASP A 26 -1.42 37.25 37.89
C ASP A 26 -2.23 36.49 36.82
N LYS A 27 -3.52 36.81 36.82
CA LYS A 27 -4.54 36.30 35.91
C LYS A 27 -4.42 37.05 34.59
N LEU A 28 -4.07 36.33 33.51
CA LEU A 28 -4.38 36.77 32.15
C LEU A 28 -5.30 35.72 31.50
N LYS A 29 -6.57 36.11 31.37
CA LYS A 29 -7.55 35.43 30.51
C LYS A 29 -7.09 35.61 29.06
N SER A 30 -6.84 34.52 28.36
CA SER A 30 -6.85 34.49 26.92
C SER A 30 -7.76 33.34 26.48
N GLY A 31 -8.77 33.70 25.70
CA GLY A 31 -9.80 32.82 25.23
C GLY A 31 -9.36 31.97 24.05
N GLY A 32 -10.18 30.94 23.75
CA GLY A 32 -10.16 30.26 22.45
C GLY A 32 -9.33 29.00 22.38
N GLY A 33 -9.53 28.06 23.27
CA GLY A 33 -9.00 26.71 23.14
C GLY A 33 -9.86 25.86 22.22
N GLY A 34 -9.58 25.85 20.92
CA GLY A 34 -10.02 24.75 20.08
C GLY A 34 -9.46 23.46 20.64
N LYS A 35 -10.33 22.53 21.09
CA LYS A 35 -9.92 21.18 21.52
C LYS A 35 -9.25 20.50 20.32
N LYS A 36 -7.92 20.47 20.27
CA LYS A 36 -7.21 19.47 19.47
C LYS A 36 -7.65 18.12 19.99
N ALA A 37 -8.34 17.33 19.15
CA ALA A 37 -8.60 15.95 19.45
C ALA A 37 -7.25 15.26 19.69
N SER A 38 -6.98 14.91 20.96
CA SER A 38 -5.76 14.23 21.37
C SER A 38 -5.86 12.79 20.87
N SER A 39 -5.23 12.47 19.74
CA SER A 39 -5.05 11.09 19.35
C SER A 39 -4.07 10.44 20.32
N SER A 40 -4.48 9.37 20.99
CA SER A 40 -3.59 8.57 21.82
C SER A 40 -2.80 7.59 20.93
N ALA A 41 -1.55 7.29 21.27
CA ALA A 41 -0.72 6.33 20.55
C ALA A 41 -1.31 4.90 20.46
N GLY A 42 -2.39 4.62 21.23
CA GLY A 42 -3.15 3.37 21.22
C GLY A 42 -4.48 3.44 20.46
N ASP A 43 -4.78 4.53 19.74
CA ASP A 43 -6.05 4.67 19.04
C ASP A 43 -6.16 3.69 17.87
N VAL A 44 -7.33 3.05 17.72
CA VAL A 44 -7.60 2.09 16.65
C VAL A 44 -7.84 2.87 15.36
N LEU A 45 -7.26 2.39 14.28
CA LEU A 45 -7.56 2.87 12.94
C LEU A 45 -8.77 2.14 12.37
N VAL A 46 -9.69 2.89 11.79
CA VAL A 46 -10.91 2.38 11.17
C VAL A 46 -11.03 2.89 9.74
N VAL A 47 -11.45 2.01 8.85
CA VAL A 47 -11.71 2.36 7.45
C VAL A 47 -13.08 2.98 7.34
N LEU A 48 -13.18 4.08 6.61
CA LEU A 48 -14.45 4.70 6.22
C LEU A 48 -14.97 4.03 4.94
N PRO A 49 -16.20 3.45 4.95
CA PRO A 49 -16.81 2.87 3.77
C PRO A 49 -16.88 3.83 2.58
N ASP A 50 -16.52 3.35 1.39
CA ASP A 50 -16.56 4.05 0.12
C ASP A 50 -18.01 4.09 -0.44
N ASP A 51 -18.87 4.90 0.14
CA ASP A 51 -20.32 4.94 -0.11
C ASP A 51 -20.71 5.56 -1.47
N LEU A 52 -19.81 6.25 -2.15
CA LEU A 52 -20.02 6.77 -3.50
C LEU A 52 -19.26 5.98 -4.58
N HIS A 53 -18.70 4.80 -4.21
CA HIS A 53 -18.04 3.88 -5.12
C HIS A 53 -16.94 4.53 -5.98
N LEU A 54 -16.05 5.29 -5.32
CA LEU A 54 -14.85 5.84 -5.96
C LEU A 54 -13.93 4.72 -6.44
N GLN A 55 -13.79 3.68 -5.63
CA GLN A 55 -12.93 2.54 -5.97
C GLN A 55 -13.66 1.61 -6.95
N THR A 56 -12.91 1.05 -7.87
CA THR A 56 -13.38 0.06 -8.83
C THR A 56 -12.91 -1.33 -8.44
N VAL A 57 -13.22 -2.36 -9.23
CA VAL A 57 -12.61 -3.67 -9.06
C VAL A 57 -11.09 -3.55 -9.14
N ASP A 58 -10.38 -4.17 -8.23
CA ASP A 58 -8.91 -4.14 -8.20
C ASP A 58 -8.34 -5.51 -7.80
N ASN A 59 -8.75 -6.53 -8.56
CA ASN A 59 -8.32 -7.90 -8.39
C ASN A 59 -6.84 -8.03 -8.77
N VAL A 60 -6.10 -8.81 -7.98
CA VAL A 60 -4.70 -9.15 -8.28
C VAL A 60 -4.62 -9.95 -9.57
N THR A 61 -3.77 -9.52 -10.50
CA THR A 61 -3.56 -10.18 -11.80
C THR A 61 -2.08 -10.24 -12.15
N PRO A 62 -1.57 -11.38 -12.67
CA PRO A 62 -0.23 -11.42 -13.22
C PRO A 62 -0.17 -10.66 -14.54
N VAL A 63 0.77 -9.73 -14.67
CA VAL A 63 1.12 -9.09 -15.94
C VAL A 63 2.50 -9.56 -16.36
N VAL A 64 2.57 -10.08 -17.57
CA VAL A 64 3.78 -10.72 -18.13
C VAL A 64 4.17 -10.00 -19.41
N ARG A 65 5.46 -9.75 -19.59
CA ARG A 65 5.97 -9.31 -20.88
C ARG A 65 5.68 -10.38 -21.93
N THR A 66 4.94 -10.05 -22.99
CA THR A 66 4.42 -11.00 -23.99
C THR A 66 5.53 -11.90 -24.57
N ALA A 67 6.73 -11.35 -24.80
CA ALA A 67 7.88 -12.11 -25.28
C ALA A 67 8.39 -13.20 -24.31
N LYS A 68 7.92 -13.18 -23.04
CA LYS A 68 8.27 -14.17 -22.01
C LYS A 68 7.10 -15.10 -21.65
N LEU A 69 5.94 -14.85 -22.22
CA LEU A 69 4.77 -15.68 -21.97
C LEU A 69 4.93 -17.02 -22.71
N THR A 70 5.01 -18.10 -21.93
CA THR A 70 4.98 -19.48 -22.40
C THR A 70 3.83 -20.23 -21.72
N PRO A 71 3.39 -21.39 -22.20
CA PRO A 71 2.38 -22.19 -21.52
C PRO A 71 2.75 -22.50 -20.06
N ALA A 72 4.03 -22.76 -19.77
CA ALA A 72 4.51 -23.03 -18.42
C ALA A 72 4.44 -21.80 -17.51
N VAL A 73 4.76 -20.58 -18.03
CA VAL A 73 4.58 -19.31 -17.29
C VAL A 73 3.10 -19.09 -16.98
N GLN A 74 2.24 -19.23 -17.98
CA GLN A 74 0.81 -19.04 -17.82
C GLN A 74 0.23 -19.99 -16.79
N GLN A 75 0.48 -21.30 -16.92
CA GLN A 75 -0.03 -22.31 -15.99
C GLN A 75 0.43 -22.09 -14.55
N ALA A 76 1.71 -21.72 -14.35
CA ALA A 76 2.25 -21.45 -13.02
C ALA A 76 1.55 -20.26 -12.35
N LEU A 77 1.34 -19.17 -13.09
CA LEU A 77 0.75 -17.95 -12.55
C LEU A 77 -0.78 -18.03 -12.45
N ASP A 78 -1.47 -18.66 -13.40
CA ASP A 78 -2.91 -18.91 -13.32
C ASP A 78 -3.25 -19.83 -12.14
N LYS A 79 -2.38 -20.80 -11.80
CA LYS A 79 -2.53 -21.62 -10.60
C LYS A 79 -2.45 -20.81 -9.31
N VAL A 80 -1.57 -19.80 -9.25
CA VAL A 80 -1.54 -18.87 -8.12
C VAL A 80 -2.83 -18.04 -8.07
N SER A 81 -3.27 -17.48 -9.20
CA SER A 81 -4.52 -16.71 -9.29
C SER A 81 -5.74 -17.52 -8.83
N ALA A 82 -5.81 -18.79 -9.21
CA ALA A 82 -6.93 -19.69 -8.82
C ALA A 82 -6.98 -19.98 -7.32
N ALA A 83 -5.83 -19.91 -6.63
CA ALA A 83 -5.72 -20.22 -5.20
C ALA A 83 -5.89 -18.97 -4.31
N LEU A 84 -5.71 -17.77 -4.84
CA LEU A 84 -5.65 -16.54 -4.03
C LEU A 84 -7.03 -15.89 -3.90
N THR A 85 -7.52 -15.81 -2.65
CA THR A 85 -8.75 -15.09 -2.28
C THR A 85 -8.42 -13.84 -1.45
N THR A 86 -9.38 -12.93 -1.30
CA THR A 86 -9.20 -11.72 -0.46
C THR A 86 -8.89 -12.08 1.00
N ASP A 87 -9.56 -13.07 1.57
CA ASP A 87 -9.31 -13.50 2.95
C ASP A 87 -7.88 -14.04 3.13
N GLU A 88 -7.39 -14.78 2.13
CA GLU A 88 -6.00 -15.25 2.13
C GLU A 88 -5.01 -14.11 2.01
N LEU A 89 -5.29 -13.13 1.14
CA LEU A 89 -4.44 -11.97 0.98
C LEU A 89 -4.34 -11.15 2.29
N VAL A 90 -5.47 -10.91 2.95
CA VAL A 90 -5.53 -10.30 4.29
C VAL A 90 -4.71 -11.09 5.32
N ALA A 91 -4.83 -12.42 5.32
CA ALA A 91 -4.08 -13.27 6.24
C ALA A 91 -2.57 -13.28 5.95
N LEU A 92 -2.17 -13.19 4.68
CA LEU A 92 -0.76 -13.06 4.28
C LEU A 92 -0.18 -11.70 4.70
N ASN A 93 -0.90 -10.62 4.44
CA ASN A 93 -0.50 -9.27 4.83
C ASN A 93 -0.33 -9.15 6.35
N LYS A 94 -1.26 -9.72 7.13
CA LYS A 94 -1.17 -9.74 8.59
C LYS A 94 0.12 -10.41 9.08
N GLN A 95 0.56 -11.49 8.45
CA GLN A 95 1.79 -12.17 8.85
C GLN A 95 3.04 -11.29 8.67
N VAL A 96 3.05 -10.41 7.65
CA VAL A 96 4.15 -9.47 7.45
C VAL A 96 4.00 -8.24 8.35
N ASP A 97 2.82 -7.60 8.35
CA ASP A 97 2.61 -6.30 8.99
C ASP A 97 2.49 -6.40 10.52
N VAL A 98 1.88 -7.48 11.02
CA VAL A 98 1.63 -7.69 12.45
C VAL A 98 2.62 -8.69 13.06
N ASP A 99 2.74 -9.88 12.44
CA ASP A 99 3.58 -10.96 12.97
C ASP A 99 5.07 -10.79 12.65
N ARG A 100 5.43 -9.78 11.81
CA ARG A 100 6.80 -9.40 11.45
C ARG A 100 7.60 -10.50 10.74
N LYS A 101 6.93 -11.42 10.06
CA LYS A 101 7.59 -12.40 9.19
C LYS A 101 8.10 -11.73 7.91
N SER A 102 9.13 -12.27 7.29
CA SER A 102 9.58 -11.77 5.99
C SER A 102 8.58 -12.17 4.88
N PRO A 103 8.41 -11.34 3.83
CA PRO A 103 7.56 -11.68 2.68
C PRO A 103 7.93 -13.02 2.03
N GLU A 104 9.21 -13.36 1.99
CA GLU A 104 9.70 -14.63 1.47
C GLU A 104 9.25 -15.83 2.32
N GLN A 105 9.33 -15.72 3.66
CA GLN A 105 8.87 -16.77 4.57
C GLN A 105 7.37 -17.01 4.42
N VAL A 106 6.58 -15.93 4.34
CA VAL A 106 5.12 -15.99 4.17
C VAL A 106 4.78 -16.64 2.82
N ALA A 107 5.43 -16.22 1.74
CA ALA A 107 5.25 -16.80 0.42
C ALA A 107 5.59 -18.30 0.39
N THR A 108 6.69 -18.71 1.03
CA THR A 108 7.12 -20.12 1.11
C THR A 108 6.06 -20.97 1.79
N ALA A 109 5.56 -20.51 2.93
CA ALA A 109 4.51 -21.22 3.66
C ALA A 109 3.21 -21.34 2.84
N TYR A 110 2.81 -20.26 2.16
CA TYR A 110 1.61 -20.24 1.32
C TYR A 110 1.73 -21.18 0.11
N VAL A 111 2.82 -21.11 -0.64
CA VAL A 111 3.08 -21.97 -1.81
C VAL A 111 3.05 -23.45 -1.42
N SER A 112 3.63 -23.80 -0.27
CA SER A 112 3.59 -25.16 0.27
C SER A 112 2.18 -25.59 0.66
N ALA A 113 1.48 -24.77 1.45
CA ALA A 113 0.13 -25.06 1.95
C ALA A 113 -0.89 -25.24 0.80
N LYS A 114 -0.75 -24.48 -0.28
CA LYS A 114 -1.63 -24.54 -1.46
C LYS A 114 -1.12 -25.47 -2.57
N SER A 115 -0.02 -26.19 -2.33
CA SER A 115 0.59 -27.08 -3.32
C SER A 115 0.84 -26.41 -4.69
N LEU A 116 1.21 -25.13 -4.68
CA LEU A 116 1.43 -24.34 -5.91
C LEU A 116 2.70 -24.77 -6.66
N ALA A 117 3.61 -25.42 -5.98
CA ALA A 117 4.86 -25.94 -6.53
C ALA A 117 4.72 -27.26 -7.30
N THR A 118 3.50 -27.80 -7.49
CA THR A 118 3.28 -29.11 -8.13
C THR A 118 2.51 -29.01 -9.43
N GLY A 119 2.68 -29.98 -10.33
CA GLY A 119 1.83 -30.15 -11.52
C GLY A 119 2.08 -29.16 -12.66
N VAL A 120 3.09 -28.30 -12.57
CA VAL A 120 3.56 -27.44 -13.67
C VAL A 120 5.03 -27.73 -13.93
N SER A 121 5.40 -27.88 -15.19
CA SER A 121 6.77 -28.19 -15.63
C SER A 121 7.04 -27.63 -17.04
N GLY A 122 8.25 -27.85 -17.55
CA GLY A 122 8.63 -27.42 -18.91
C GLY A 122 9.11 -25.98 -18.99
N GLY A 123 9.28 -25.31 -17.87
CA GLY A 123 9.88 -23.98 -17.81
C GLY A 123 11.40 -24.04 -18.05
N SER A 124 11.94 -23.05 -18.73
CA SER A 124 13.38 -22.90 -18.93
C SER A 124 13.77 -21.42 -19.07
N GLY A 125 15.02 -21.12 -18.77
CA GLY A 125 15.56 -19.74 -18.82
C GLY A 125 15.24 -18.92 -17.59
N SER A 126 15.58 -17.64 -17.64
CA SER A 126 15.50 -16.71 -16.50
C SER A 126 14.31 -15.77 -16.60
N LEU A 127 13.70 -15.48 -15.46
CA LEU A 127 12.58 -14.52 -15.30
C LEU A 127 12.84 -13.57 -14.14
N VAL A 128 12.59 -12.29 -14.33
CA VAL A 128 12.69 -11.25 -13.31
C VAL A 128 11.27 -10.80 -12.92
N VAL A 129 10.87 -11.07 -11.68
CA VAL A 129 9.59 -10.65 -11.12
C VAL A 129 9.80 -9.37 -10.33
N GLY A 130 9.11 -8.30 -10.69
CA GLY A 130 9.17 -7.03 -9.95
C GLY A 130 8.34 -7.09 -8.67
N ALA A 131 8.80 -6.36 -7.64
CA ALA A 131 8.09 -6.16 -6.37
C ALA A 131 8.11 -4.67 -6.01
N ALA A 132 6.95 -4.05 -5.88
CA ALA A 132 6.85 -2.67 -5.43
C ALA A 132 7.20 -2.53 -3.93
N ASN A 133 7.42 -1.29 -3.49
CA ASN A 133 7.92 -1.00 -2.14
C ASN A 133 6.80 -1.02 -1.08
N PHE A 134 6.04 -2.09 -1.01
CA PHE A 134 5.07 -2.38 0.06
C PHE A 134 4.91 -3.90 0.26
N GLY A 135 4.47 -4.30 1.47
CA GLY A 135 4.50 -5.69 1.92
C GLY A 135 3.77 -6.66 1.02
N GLU A 136 2.54 -6.35 0.61
CA GLU A 136 1.72 -7.21 -0.26
C GLU A 136 2.39 -7.49 -1.61
N SER A 137 2.89 -6.46 -2.30
CA SER A 137 3.57 -6.65 -3.58
C SER A 137 4.81 -7.54 -3.44
N GLN A 138 5.53 -7.43 -2.31
CA GLN A 138 6.68 -8.29 -2.02
C GLN A 138 6.26 -9.73 -1.76
N ILE A 139 5.15 -9.96 -1.04
CA ILE A 139 4.58 -11.30 -0.81
C ILE A 139 4.21 -11.92 -2.16
N LEU A 140 3.40 -11.22 -2.97
CA LEU A 140 2.91 -11.71 -4.25
C LEU A 140 4.05 -12.02 -5.22
N ALA A 141 5.06 -11.15 -5.31
CA ALA A 141 6.23 -11.38 -6.15
C ALA A 141 7.02 -12.62 -5.71
N ASN A 142 7.17 -12.85 -4.41
CA ASN A 142 7.82 -14.07 -3.89
C ASN A 142 7.00 -15.32 -4.17
N ILE A 143 5.66 -15.27 -4.08
CA ILE A 143 4.77 -16.38 -4.48
C ILE A 143 4.96 -16.70 -5.96
N TYR A 144 4.95 -15.69 -6.84
CA TYR A 144 5.17 -15.88 -8.28
C TYR A 144 6.55 -16.49 -8.57
N VAL A 145 7.61 -15.97 -7.93
CA VAL A 145 8.96 -16.52 -8.09
C VAL A 145 9.02 -18.00 -7.72
N GLN A 146 8.39 -18.40 -6.61
CA GLN A 146 8.43 -19.79 -6.19
C GLN A 146 7.60 -20.70 -7.10
N ALA A 147 6.44 -20.28 -7.56
CA ALA A 147 5.64 -21.02 -8.54
C ALA A 147 6.39 -21.18 -9.88
N LEU A 148 7.05 -20.12 -10.36
CA LEU A 148 7.85 -20.17 -11.58
C LEU A 148 9.10 -21.05 -11.43
N LYS A 149 9.78 -21.00 -10.28
CA LYS A 149 10.91 -21.92 -9.98
C LYS A 149 10.47 -23.38 -9.98
N ALA A 150 9.31 -23.66 -9.40
CA ALA A 150 8.75 -25.02 -9.40
C ALA A 150 8.40 -25.51 -10.81
N ALA A 151 8.01 -24.60 -11.71
CA ALA A 151 7.78 -24.89 -13.13
C ALA A 151 9.07 -25.12 -13.93
N GLY A 152 10.27 -24.83 -13.37
CA GLY A 152 11.58 -25.05 -14.00
C GLY A 152 12.32 -23.79 -14.42
N PHE A 153 11.80 -22.58 -14.14
CA PHE A 153 12.49 -21.31 -14.46
C PHE A 153 13.52 -20.90 -13.40
N GLN A 154 14.51 -20.14 -13.81
CA GLN A 154 15.39 -19.39 -12.91
C GLN A 154 14.75 -18.02 -12.62
N ALA A 155 13.80 -17.99 -11.67
CA ALA A 155 13.06 -16.77 -11.33
C ALA A 155 13.70 -16.05 -10.12
N THR A 156 13.71 -14.71 -10.17
CA THR A 156 14.25 -13.86 -9.10
C THR A 156 13.32 -12.67 -8.84
N VAL A 157 13.26 -12.18 -7.58
CA VAL A 157 12.57 -10.93 -7.24
C VAL A 157 13.51 -9.75 -7.48
N LYS A 158 12.99 -8.69 -8.11
CA LYS A 158 13.67 -7.41 -8.24
C LYS A 158 12.84 -6.32 -7.56
N PRO A 159 13.33 -5.73 -6.45
CA PRO A 159 12.67 -4.61 -5.82
C PRO A 159 12.63 -3.39 -6.75
N VAL A 160 11.50 -2.73 -6.75
CA VAL A 160 11.24 -1.47 -7.48
C VAL A 160 10.42 -0.53 -6.60
N THR A 161 10.19 0.70 -7.04
CA THR A 161 9.46 1.67 -6.22
C THR A 161 7.96 1.63 -6.49
N ASN A 162 7.45 2.43 -7.41
CA ASN A 162 6.04 2.59 -7.71
C ASN A 162 5.74 2.29 -9.19
N ARG A 163 4.45 2.31 -9.56
CA ARG A 163 3.98 1.96 -10.91
C ARG A 163 4.57 2.86 -11.99
N GLU A 164 4.78 4.11 -11.69
CA GLU A 164 5.39 5.09 -12.60
C GLU A 164 6.80 4.69 -13.02
N VAL A 165 7.49 3.90 -12.18
CA VAL A 165 8.85 3.38 -12.45
C VAL A 165 8.81 1.96 -13.02
N TYR A 166 8.06 1.04 -12.40
CA TYR A 166 8.15 -0.37 -12.78
C TYR A 166 7.37 -0.72 -14.05
N GLU A 167 6.28 -0.03 -14.36
CA GLU A 167 5.51 -0.35 -15.56
C GLU A 167 6.32 -0.03 -16.85
N PRO A 168 6.99 1.11 -16.99
CA PRO A 168 7.91 1.31 -18.10
C PRO A 168 9.11 0.34 -18.11
N ALA A 169 9.55 -0.13 -16.95
CA ALA A 169 10.62 -1.13 -16.86
C ALA A 169 10.16 -2.50 -17.36
N LEU A 170 8.88 -2.86 -17.15
CA LEU A 170 8.27 -4.07 -17.69
C LEU A 170 8.14 -3.98 -19.21
N GLU A 171 7.64 -2.86 -19.78
CA GLU A 171 7.61 -2.61 -21.23
C GLU A 171 8.99 -2.77 -21.88
N LYS A 172 10.03 -2.23 -21.23
CA LYS A 172 11.43 -2.27 -21.72
C LYS A 172 12.14 -3.59 -21.49
N GLY A 173 11.51 -4.58 -20.84
CA GLY A 173 12.12 -5.88 -20.56
C GLY A 173 13.17 -5.88 -19.46
N GLN A 174 13.17 -4.90 -18.58
CA GLN A 174 13.99 -4.88 -17.36
C GLN A 174 13.35 -5.69 -16.23
N LEU A 175 12.06 -5.98 -16.37
CA LEU A 175 11.24 -6.92 -15.62
C LEU A 175 10.52 -7.83 -16.64
N ASP A 176 10.16 -9.02 -16.22
CA ASP A 176 9.43 -9.97 -17.07
C ASP A 176 8.01 -10.23 -16.57
N VAL A 177 7.79 -10.16 -15.27
CA VAL A 177 6.49 -10.41 -14.60
C VAL A 177 6.29 -9.38 -13.48
N PHE A 178 5.03 -8.97 -13.28
CA PHE A 178 4.65 -8.14 -12.15
C PHE A 178 3.26 -8.56 -11.60
N PRO A 179 3.08 -8.67 -10.27
CA PRO A 179 1.75 -8.76 -9.66
C PRO A 179 1.09 -7.39 -9.67
N GLU A 180 0.03 -7.24 -10.46
CA GLU A 180 -0.69 -6.00 -10.68
C GLU A 180 -2.14 -6.08 -10.23
N TYR A 181 -2.83 -4.93 -10.29
CA TYR A 181 -4.22 -4.75 -9.89
C TYR A 181 -5.03 -4.23 -11.07
N VAL A 182 -6.12 -4.92 -11.38
CA VAL A 182 -6.88 -4.75 -12.63
C VAL A 182 -7.35 -3.32 -12.84
N GLY A 183 -8.00 -2.70 -11.86
CA GLY A 183 -8.61 -1.36 -12.02
C GLY A 183 -7.58 -0.24 -12.06
N THR A 184 -6.65 -0.23 -11.09
CA THR A 184 -5.63 0.82 -10.99
C THR A 184 -4.65 0.78 -12.15
N LEU A 185 -4.28 -0.41 -12.66
CA LEU A 185 -3.45 -0.51 -13.86
C LEU A 185 -4.22 -0.06 -15.10
N THR A 186 -5.51 -0.41 -15.22
CA THR A 186 -6.36 0.06 -16.33
C THR A 186 -6.34 1.58 -16.43
N GLU A 187 -6.58 2.28 -15.32
CA GLU A 187 -6.60 3.75 -15.34
C GLU A 187 -5.21 4.36 -15.53
N PHE A 188 -4.17 3.74 -15.02
CA PHE A 188 -2.80 4.18 -15.27
C PHE A 188 -2.46 4.13 -16.77
N LEU A 189 -2.70 3.01 -17.43
CA LEU A 189 -2.46 2.85 -18.87
C LEU A 189 -3.38 3.72 -19.72
N ASN A 190 -4.65 3.84 -19.32
CA ASN A 190 -5.63 4.71 -19.97
C ASN A 190 -5.15 6.17 -20.01
N LYS A 191 -4.73 6.70 -18.88
CA LYS A 191 -4.25 8.08 -18.78
C LYS A 191 -2.94 8.31 -19.54
N ARG A 192 -2.04 7.33 -19.55
CA ARG A 192 -0.82 7.40 -20.35
C ARG A 192 -1.08 7.39 -21.86
N ALA A 193 -2.07 6.62 -22.30
CA ALA A 193 -2.42 6.48 -23.71
C ALA A 193 -3.31 7.62 -24.23
N ASN A 194 -4.27 8.09 -23.42
CA ASN A 194 -5.37 8.94 -23.85
C ASN A 194 -5.40 10.33 -23.16
N GLY A 195 -4.42 10.60 -22.29
CA GLY A 195 -4.30 11.87 -21.54
C GLY A 195 -4.91 11.82 -20.14
N LYS A 196 -4.50 12.77 -19.29
CA LYS A 196 -4.87 12.82 -17.86
C LYS A 196 -6.37 12.94 -17.61
N ASP A 197 -7.10 13.55 -18.55
CA ASP A 197 -8.54 13.82 -18.46
C ASP A 197 -9.38 12.77 -19.22
N ALA A 198 -8.76 11.68 -19.70
CA ALA A 198 -9.47 10.60 -20.39
C ALA A 198 -10.60 10.03 -19.50
N PRO A 199 -11.78 9.74 -20.07
CA PRO A 199 -12.86 9.05 -19.35
C PRO A 199 -12.36 7.72 -18.75
N ALA A 200 -12.84 7.40 -17.56
CA ALA A 200 -12.48 6.16 -16.89
C ALA A 200 -12.89 4.93 -17.71
N LYS A 201 -12.04 3.91 -17.71
CA LYS A 201 -12.27 2.60 -18.35
C LYS A 201 -12.45 1.49 -17.33
N ALA A 202 -11.94 1.66 -16.12
CA ALA A 202 -12.20 0.76 -15.01
C ALA A 202 -13.60 1.02 -14.42
N SER A 203 -14.26 -0.04 -13.98
CA SER A 203 -15.61 0.01 -13.41
C SER A 203 -15.77 -1.04 -12.30
N GLY A 204 -16.97 -1.20 -11.74
CA GLY A 204 -17.32 -2.29 -10.83
C GLY A 204 -17.48 -3.64 -11.53
N ASP A 205 -17.42 -3.71 -12.86
CA ASP A 205 -17.48 -4.95 -13.63
C ASP A 205 -16.06 -5.44 -13.93
N LEU A 206 -15.68 -6.57 -13.31
CA LEU A 206 -14.35 -7.16 -13.48
C LEU A 206 -14.08 -7.58 -14.94
N ALA A 207 -15.04 -8.20 -15.60
CA ALA A 207 -14.85 -8.71 -16.97
C ALA A 207 -14.67 -7.57 -17.96
N ALA A 208 -15.48 -6.52 -17.85
CA ALA A 208 -15.34 -5.32 -18.66
C ALA A 208 -14.01 -4.61 -18.41
N THR A 209 -13.60 -4.48 -17.14
CA THR A 209 -12.33 -3.82 -16.76
C THR A 209 -11.11 -4.62 -17.26
N VAL A 210 -11.14 -5.96 -17.14
CA VAL A 210 -10.07 -6.84 -17.68
C VAL A 210 -9.98 -6.72 -19.20
N THR A 211 -11.11 -6.64 -19.90
CA THR A 211 -11.14 -6.45 -21.35
C THR A 211 -10.50 -5.12 -21.75
N ALA A 212 -10.83 -4.03 -21.04
CA ALA A 212 -10.22 -2.73 -21.25
C ALA A 212 -8.72 -2.72 -20.92
N LEU A 213 -8.32 -3.40 -19.85
CA LEU A 213 -6.92 -3.53 -19.46
C LEU A 213 -6.11 -4.27 -20.53
N LYS A 214 -6.60 -5.40 -21.02
CA LYS A 214 -5.95 -6.16 -22.09
C LYS A 214 -5.74 -5.31 -23.37
N ALA A 215 -6.75 -4.58 -23.77
CA ALA A 215 -6.67 -3.70 -24.95
C ALA A 215 -5.64 -2.56 -24.78
N LEU A 216 -5.42 -2.08 -23.55
CA LEU A 216 -4.41 -1.05 -23.24
C LEU A 216 -3.00 -1.63 -23.07
N ALA A 217 -2.88 -2.86 -22.61
CA ALA A 217 -1.62 -3.54 -22.31
C ALA A 217 -0.97 -4.16 -23.58
N GLU A 218 -1.78 -4.74 -24.47
CA GLU A 218 -1.33 -5.45 -25.67
C GLU A 218 -0.41 -4.61 -26.56
N PRO A 219 -0.72 -3.34 -26.91
CA PRO A 219 0.17 -2.49 -27.74
C PRO A 219 1.52 -2.20 -27.08
N LYS A 220 1.64 -2.45 -25.78
CA LYS A 220 2.86 -2.25 -24.98
C LYS A 220 3.68 -3.53 -24.82
N GLY A 221 3.28 -4.60 -25.48
CA GLY A 221 3.92 -5.91 -25.37
C GLY A 221 3.72 -6.58 -24.02
N LEU A 222 2.59 -6.29 -23.35
CA LEU A 222 2.21 -6.84 -22.05
C LEU A 222 0.99 -7.77 -22.18
N SER A 223 1.07 -8.92 -21.56
CA SER A 223 -0.03 -9.91 -21.46
C SER A 223 -0.59 -9.92 -20.06
N VAL A 224 -1.90 -9.69 -19.93
CA VAL A 224 -2.64 -9.75 -18.69
C VAL A 224 -3.25 -11.15 -18.56
N LEU A 225 -2.85 -11.88 -17.52
CA LEU A 225 -3.34 -13.24 -17.27
C LEU A 225 -4.64 -13.24 -16.47
N THR A 226 -5.08 -14.42 -16.05
CA THR A 226 -6.31 -14.58 -15.29
C THR A 226 -6.22 -13.88 -13.94
N PRO A 227 -7.10 -12.92 -13.61
CA PRO A 227 -7.12 -12.32 -12.28
C PRO A 227 -7.53 -13.35 -11.22
N SER A 228 -7.03 -13.15 -10.00
CA SER A 228 -7.48 -13.92 -8.83
C SER A 228 -8.84 -13.43 -8.32
N ALA A 229 -9.45 -14.18 -7.42
CA ALA A 229 -10.57 -13.70 -6.62
C ALA A 229 -10.14 -12.65 -5.57
N ALA A 230 -8.84 -12.60 -5.23
CA ALA A 230 -8.31 -11.61 -4.30
C ALA A 230 -8.37 -10.22 -4.90
N ALA A 231 -8.97 -9.29 -4.16
CA ALA A 231 -9.04 -7.88 -4.51
C ALA A 231 -8.38 -7.05 -3.40
N ASP A 232 -7.66 -6.02 -3.82
CA ASP A 232 -7.12 -5.00 -2.95
C ASP A 232 -7.37 -3.61 -3.51
N GLN A 233 -8.23 -2.85 -2.85
CA GLN A 233 -8.62 -1.51 -3.24
C GLN A 233 -7.99 -0.49 -2.30
N ASN A 234 -7.76 0.73 -2.82
CA ASN A 234 -7.50 1.85 -1.92
C ASN A 234 -8.64 2.00 -0.92
N ALA A 235 -8.28 2.23 0.32
CA ALA A 235 -9.20 2.54 1.39
C ALA A 235 -8.69 3.77 2.16
N PHE A 236 -9.57 4.45 2.88
CA PHE A 236 -9.19 5.62 3.64
C PHE A 236 -9.54 5.42 5.11
N ALA A 237 -8.51 5.47 5.94
CA ALA A 237 -8.62 5.29 7.37
C ALA A 237 -8.52 6.61 8.12
N VAL A 238 -9.19 6.63 9.25
CA VAL A 238 -9.11 7.66 10.29
C VAL A 238 -8.88 6.99 11.65
N THR A 239 -8.57 7.74 12.70
CA THR A 239 -8.62 7.16 14.05
C THR A 239 -10.06 7.01 14.51
N LYS A 240 -10.36 5.99 15.32
CA LYS A 240 -11.70 5.77 15.89
C LYS A 240 -12.17 6.95 16.73
N SER A 241 -11.25 7.57 17.46
CA SER A 241 -11.56 8.79 18.24
C SER A 241 -11.97 9.95 17.32
N PHE A 242 -11.27 10.15 16.21
CA PHE A 242 -11.62 11.17 15.22
C PHE A 242 -12.98 10.89 14.55
N ALA A 243 -13.24 9.63 14.18
CA ALA A 243 -14.53 9.22 13.64
C ALA A 243 -15.66 9.50 14.62
N THR A 244 -15.52 9.09 15.87
CA THR A 244 -16.52 9.33 16.92
C THR A 244 -16.76 10.82 17.17
N ALA A 245 -15.68 11.61 17.30
CA ALA A 245 -15.77 13.04 17.57
C ALA A 245 -16.46 13.85 16.47
N ASN A 246 -16.43 13.35 15.22
CA ASN A 246 -17.02 13.99 14.06
C ASN A 246 -18.23 13.24 13.49
N ASN A 247 -18.74 12.21 14.18
CA ASN A 247 -19.87 11.38 13.75
C ASN A 247 -19.68 10.78 12.34
N LEU A 248 -18.45 10.30 12.04
CA LEU A 248 -18.14 9.70 10.75
C LEU A 248 -18.55 8.23 10.74
N THR A 249 -19.32 7.84 9.73
CA THR A 249 -19.73 6.45 9.46
C THR A 249 -19.30 5.99 8.07
N LYS A 250 -18.95 6.92 7.17
CA LYS A 250 -18.59 6.68 5.77
C LYS A 250 -17.78 7.85 5.20
N LEU A 251 -17.16 7.67 4.05
CA LEU A 251 -16.30 8.68 3.43
C LEU A 251 -17.00 10.00 3.16
N SER A 252 -18.25 9.96 2.72
CA SER A 252 -19.01 11.20 2.43
C SER A 252 -19.27 12.07 3.67
N ASP A 253 -19.13 11.53 4.89
CA ASP A 253 -19.29 12.30 6.12
C ASP A 253 -18.12 13.26 6.36
N LEU A 254 -16.95 13.00 5.78
CA LEU A 254 -15.76 13.86 5.91
C LEU A 254 -16.01 15.30 5.48
N LYS A 255 -16.91 15.54 4.52
CA LYS A 255 -17.28 16.91 4.09
C LYS A 255 -17.89 17.78 5.19
N ASN A 256 -18.43 17.15 6.25
CA ASN A 256 -19.07 17.85 7.37
C ASN A 256 -18.07 18.22 8.47
N VAL A 257 -16.83 17.73 8.40
CA VAL A 257 -15.78 18.01 9.37
C VAL A 257 -15.39 19.48 9.31
N LYS A 258 -15.37 20.14 10.48
CA LYS A 258 -15.09 21.59 10.57
C LYS A 258 -13.62 21.95 10.67
N THR A 259 -12.78 20.97 11.05
CA THR A 259 -11.33 21.15 11.14
C THR A 259 -10.68 20.91 9.78
N ALA A 260 -9.54 21.56 9.56
CA ALA A 260 -8.75 21.32 8.35
C ALA A 260 -8.33 19.84 8.26
N LEU A 261 -8.60 19.21 7.13
CA LEU A 261 -8.20 17.84 6.84
C LEU A 261 -6.82 17.83 6.19
N VAL A 262 -5.93 16.99 6.69
CA VAL A 262 -4.66 16.65 6.05
C VAL A 262 -4.76 15.22 5.56
N LEU A 263 -4.51 15.00 4.27
CA LEU A 263 -4.45 13.67 3.67
C LEU A 263 -3.01 13.16 3.72
N GLY A 264 -2.83 11.92 4.15
CA GLY A 264 -1.54 11.21 4.13
C GLY A 264 -1.57 10.01 3.19
N GLY A 265 -0.46 9.79 2.48
CA GLY A 265 -0.30 8.67 1.58
C GLY A 265 0.99 8.73 0.77
N PRO A 266 1.20 7.81 -0.19
CA PRO A 266 2.40 7.80 -1.02
C PRO A 266 2.47 9.04 -1.91
N PRO A 267 3.68 9.46 -2.31
CA PRO A 267 3.91 10.73 -3.03
C PRO A 267 3.12 10.86 -4.35
N GLU A 268 2.73 9.77 -4.97
CA GLU A 268 1.91 9.75 -6.18
C GLU A 268 0.39 9.92 -5.95
N CYS A 269 -0.10 9.83 -4.71
CA CYS A 269 -1.53 9.96 -4.39
C CYS A 269 -2.16 11.27 -4.93
N PRO A 270 -1.50 12.45 -4.92
CA PRO A 270 -2.06 13.68 -5.48
C PRO A 270 -2.35 13.64 -6.98
N THR A 271 -1.83 12.67 -7.71
CA THR A 271 -2.02 12.53 -9.16
C THR A 271 -2.82 11.31 -9.57
N ARG A 272 -3.06 10.37 -8.65
CA ARG A 272 -3.77 9.11 -8.93
C ARG A 272 -5.29 9.27 -8.83
N PRO A 273 -6.07 8.76 -9.82
CA PRO A 273 -7.52 9.00 -9.89
C PRO A 273 -8.31 8.44 -8.71
N PHE A 274 -7.86 7.33 -8.13
CA PHE A 274 -8.50 6.67 -6.99
C PHE A 274 -7.93 7.12 -5.62
N CYS A 275 -7.18 8.22 -5.58
CA CYS A 275 -6.66 8.83 -4.37
C CYS A 275 -7.15 10.28 -4.26
N GLN A 276 -6.31 11.26 -3.95
CA GLN A 276 -6.73 12.64 -3.70
C GLN A 276 -7.66 13.20 -4.78
N PRO A 277 -7.35 13.14 -6.10
CA PRO A 277 -8.24 13.67 -7.13
C PRO A 277 -9.61 13.01 -7.17
N GLY A 278 -9.68 11.73 -6.81
CA GLY A 278 -10.95 11.01 -6.71
C GLY A 278 -11.78 11.47 -5.52
N LEU A 279 -11.16 11.61 -4.35
CA LEU A 279 -11.80 12.12 -3.14
C LEU A 279 -12.35 13.54 -3.36
N GLU A 280 -11.59 14.40 -4.03
CA GLU A 280 -12.00 15.77 -4.33
C GLU A 280 -13.18 15.80 -5.30
N ARG A 281 -13.15 15.02 -6.39
CA ARG A 281 -14.22 15.02 -7.41
C ARG A 281 -15.48 14.30 -6.97
N SER A 282 -15.32 13.08 -6.42
CA SER A 282 -16.48 12.22 -6.12
C SER A 282 -17.12 12.56 -4.79
N TYR A 283 -16.32 12.93 -3.81
CA TYR A 283 -16.79 13.24 -2.45
C TYR A 283 -16.87 14.74 -2.15
N GLY A 284 -16.37 15.60 -3.04
CA GLY A 284 -16.33 17.06 -2.81
C GLY A 284 -15.47 17.44 -1.62
N LEU A 285 -14.45 16.63 -1.28
CA LEU A 285 -13.55 16.90 -0.17
C LEU A 285 -12.54 17.98 -0.54
N THR A 286 -12.08 18.71 0.46
CA THR A 286 -10.98 19.65 0.33
C THR A 286 -9.97 19.36 1.43
N PHE A 287 -8.72 19.19 1.04
CA PHE A 287 -7.61 18.97 1.97
C PHE A 287 -6.78 20.24 2.11
N ALA A 288 -6.51 20.63 3.35
CA ALA A 288 -5.65 21.78 3.64
C ALA A 288 -4.19 21.55 3.20
N SER A 289 -3.76 20.29 3.25
CA SER A 289 -2.45 19.87 2.74
C SER A 289 -2.43 18.35 2.51
N PHE A 290 -1.41 17.92 1.77
CA PHE A 290 -1.05 16.53 1.60
C PHE A 290 0.30 16.25 2.29
N LYS A 291 0.39 15.12 3.02
CA LYS A 291 1.63 14.64 3.62
C LYS A 291 2.10 13.38 2.91
N SER A 292 3.28 13.48 2.26
CA SER A 292 3.91 12.31 1.63
C SER A 292 4.42 11.34 2.70
N LEU A 293 3.97 10.10 2.62
CA LEU A 293 4.26 9.00 3.54
C LEU A 293 4.54 7.72 2.74
N ASP A 294 4.44 6.57 3.39
CA ASP A 294 4.52 5.28 2.71
C ASP A 294 3.18 4.85 2.08
N THR A 295 3.20 3.71 1.42
CA THR A 295 2.04 3.14 0.71
C THR A 295 1.19 2.34 1.69
N GLY A 296 0.40 3.04 2.53
CA GLY A 296 -0.51 2.45 3.51
C GLY A 296 0.16 1.73 4.69
N GLY A 297 1.47 1.86 4.82
CA GLY A 297 2.27 1.13 5.78
C GLY A 297 2.41 1.82 7.16
N PRO A 298 3.47 1.45 7.91
CA PRO A 298 3.67 1.91 9.29
C PRO A 298 3.79 3.43 9.43
N LEU A 299 4.34 4.15 8.45
CA LEU A 299 4.48 5.61 8.51
C LEU A 299 3.10 6.28 8.43
N THR A 300 2.24 5.85 7.49
CA THR A 300 0.87 6.34 7.36
C THR A 300 0.05 6.06 8.61
N LYS A 301 0.09 4.82 9.11
CA LYS A 301 -0.62 4.42 10.34
C LYS A 301 -0.14 5.19 11.58
N THR A 302 1.16 5.44 11.68
CA THR A 302 1.74 6.23 12.78
C THR A 302 1.33 7.70 12.69
N ALA A 303 1.35 8.29 11.49
CA ALA A 303 0.94 9.67 11.28
C ALA A 303 -0.55 9.90 11.64
N LEU A 304 -1.43 8.94 11.28
CA LEU A 304 -2.84 8.94 11.71
C LEU A 304 -2.95 8.92 13.24
N LYS A 305 -2.30 7.97 13.91
CA LYS A 305 -2.34 7.81 15.38
C LYS A 305 -1.80 9.04 16.14
N LYS A 306 -0.84 9.74 15.54
CA LYS A 306 -0.29 10.98 16.10
C LYS A 306 -1.11 12.24 15.76
N GLY A 307 -2.16 12.11 14.92
CA GLY A 307 -2.94 13.26 14.44
C GLY A 307 -2.19 14.17 13.48
N GLU A 308 -1.06 13.71 12.92
CA GLU A 308 -0.30 14.44 11.90
C GLU A 308 -1.05 14.52 10.57
N VAL A 309 -1.89 13.53 10.30
CA VAL A 309 -2.89 13.48 9.24
C VAL A 309 -4.23 13.03 9.83
N GLN A 310 -5.34 13.50 9.28
CA GLN A 310 -6.68 13.11 9.71
C GLN A 310 -7.22 11.96 8.87
N VAL A 311 -6.83 11.89 7.61
CA VAL A 311 -7.23 10.84 6.65
C VAL A 311 -5.95 10.23 6.07
N GLY A 312 -5.84 8.92 6.08
CA GLY A 312 -4.69 8.21 5.51
C GLY A 312 -5.11 7.18 4.48
N LEU A 313 -4.38 7.11 3.36
CA LEU A 313 -4.53 6.01 2.41
C LEU A 313 -4.03 4.73 3.06
N VAL A 314 -4.86 3.72 3.01
CA VAL A 314 -4.58 2.32 3.39
C VAL A 314 -5.16 1.40 2.33
N PHE A 315 -5.19 0.10 2.57
CA PHE A 315 -5.69 -0.87 1.61
C PHE A 315 -6.80 -1.74 2.22
N SER A 316 -7.74 -2.19 1.37
CA SER A 316 -8.82 -3.07 1.80
C SER A 316 -8.33 -4.45 2.27
N SER A 317 -7.14 -4.86 1.84
CA SER A 317 -6.48 -6.10 2.25
C SER A 317 -5.66 -5.99 3.55
N ASP A 318 -5.65 -4.82 4.22
CA ASP A 318 -4.88 -4.59 5.44
C ASP A 318 -5.52 -5.24 6.66
N GLY A 319 -5.03 -6.41 7.08
CA GLY A 319 -5.52 -7.18 8.22
C GLY A 319 -5.26 -6.55 9.62
N SER A 320 -4.64 -5.37 9.69
CA SER A 320 -4.39 -4.64 10.94
C SER A 320 -5.43 -3.55 11.25
N LEU A 321 -6.37 -3.32 10.34
CA LEU A 321 -7.39 -2.27 10.47
C LEU A 321 -8.68 -2.81 11.09
N GLY A 322 -9.37 -1.95 11.84
CA GLY A 322 -10.71 -2.20 12.35
C GLY A 322 -11.80 -1.72 11.39
N THR A 323 -13.01 -2.24 11.58
CA THR A 323 -14.24 -1.68 11.00
C THR A 323 -14.87 -0.68 11.99
N LEU A 324 -15.67 0.25 11.48
CA LEU A 324 -16.45 1.20 12.28
C LEU A 324 -17.51 0.52 13.14
#